data_1cb28b70bfcff7f95776c6761ea89140
#
_entry.id   1cb28b70bfcff7f95776c6761ea89140
#
_cell.length_a   1.000
_cell.length_b   1.000
_cell.length_c   1.000
_cell.angle_alpha   90.00
_cell.angle_beta   90.00
_cell.angle_gamma   90.00
#
_symmetry.space_group_name_H-M   'P 1'
#
loop_
_entity.id
_entity.type
_entity.pdbx_description
1 polymer ?
#
loop_
_entity_poly.entity_id
_entity_poly.type
_entity_poly.pdbx_seq_one_letter_code
_entity_poly.pdbx_strand_id
1 'polypeptide(L)'
;MRDFLSIVLKKEGYSVTTAEDGETAGRLIRKEMFDLVLTDVKMPKIGGLQVLKTVKEASPDTLVLMITAFASTETAIEAMKEGAYDYLTKPFQIEEVKLIIRNALEKKRLRAENQLLKKKVRGAATLEDIIGRSGPMQNVMQVVKKVADTQSNVLILGESGTGKELIAQAIHSDSRRKDKPFVTVNCSALPEPLLESELFGHMKGSFTGAHVNKPGLFEVAHEGTIFLDEIGDTPPGIQAKLLRVLEEKEFRRIGGTQNIRVDVRIIAATNKDLEKAVTEGTFREDLYYRLDVIPIHLPPLRDRVEDIPLLVRHFLTIMNQGLNKKIRTVTPEAMKALQAHPWRGNVRELENVLERVVALTAGDTIELNDVAECLQKPAALREVSPASLPPEGLDLDTVIGDLEKTFLLKALERTNWVKRDAAKLLQLNMRSFRYRLEKHGIRKHREPGAPPDDDDTESDDGPDTP
;
A
#
# COMPACT_ATOMS: atom_id res chain seq x y z
N MET A 1 -1.19 7.34 43.23
CA MET A 1 -2.13 7.65 42.16
C MET A 1 -1.82 6.86 40.88
N ARG A 2 -0.63 6.97 40.27
CA ARG A 2 -0.21 6.23 39.05
C ARG A 2 -0.46 4.72 39.16
N ASP A 3 0.07 4.09 40.22
CA ASP A 3 -0.05 2.63 40.39
C ASP A 3 -1.51 2.20 40.63
N PHE A 4 -2.28 3.03 41.35
CA PHE A 4 -3.69 2.81 41.54
C PHE A 4 -4.49 2.88 40.23
N LEU A 5 -4.29 3.92 39.42
CA LEU A 5 -4.92 4.02 38.10
C LEU A 5 -4.50 2.87 37.18
N SER A 6 -3.22 2.45 37.24
CA SER A 6 -2.73 1.29 36.48
C SER A 6 -3.48 0.01 36.85
N ILE A 7 -3.71 -0.26 38.12
CA ILE A 7 -4.46 -1.45 38.59
C ILE A 7 -5.92 -1.40 38.12
N VAL A 8 -6.56 -0.24 38.27
CA VAL A 8 -7.97 -0.06 37.87
C VAL A 8 -8.15 -0.27 36.37
N LEU A 9 -7.31 0.37 35.54
CA LEU A 9 -7.42 0.28 34.10
C LEU A 9 -7.05 -1.10 33.55
N LYS A 10 -6.10 -1.81 34.19
CA LYS A 10 -5.81 -3.21 33.86
C LYS A 10 -7.00 -4.13 34.15
N LYS A 11 -7.75 -3.88 35.26
CA LYS A 11 -8.98 -4.62 35.56
C LYS A 11 -10.08 -4.40 34.52
N GLU A 12 -10.12 -3.21 33.90
CA GLU A 12 -11.03 -2.89 32.78
C GLU A 12 -10.56 -3.47 31.43
N GLY A 13 -9.46 -4.24 31.40
CA GLY A 13 -8.96 -4.90 30.21
C GLY A 13 -8.01 -4.04 29.33
N TYR A 14 -7.59 -2.87 29.79
CA TYR A 14 -6.63 -2.03 29.06
C TYR A 14 -5.19 -2.50 29.31
N SER A 15 -4.36 -2.40 28.26
CA SER A 15 -2.92 -2.55 28.36
C SER A 15 -2.33 -1.22 28.86
N VAL A 16 -1.69 -1.22 30.03
CA VAL A 16 -1.24 0.01 30.70
C VAL A 16 0.27 0.00 30.88
N THR A 17 0.93 0.99 30.29
CA THR A 17 2.35 1.33 30.48
C THR A 17 2.45 2.58 31.36
N THR A 18 3.32 2.57 32.36
CA THR A 18 3.47 3.70 33.32
C THR A 18 4.81 4.37 33.11
N ALA A 19 4.83 5.72 33.26
CA ALA A 19 6.03 6.54 33.29
C ALA A 19 6.14 7.28 34.62
N GLU A 20 7.35 7.47 35.10
CA GLU A 20 7.60 8.14 36.40
C GLU A 20 7.65 9.66 36.29
N ASP A 21 8.10 10.14 35.14
CA ASP A 21 8.22 11.55 34.81
C ASP A 21 7.98 11.83 33.34
N GLY A 22 7.90 13.10 32.96
CA GLY A 22 7.64 13.51 31.58
C GLY A 22 8.76 13.15 30.61
N GLU A 23 9.99 12.97 31.06
CA GLU A 23 11.12 12.55 30.20
C GLU A 23 10.98 11.08 29.81
N THR A 24 10.68 10.23 30.80
CA THR A 24 10.41 8.80 30.55
C THR A 24 9.17 8.62 29.70
N ALA A 25 8.12 9.41 29.93
CA ALA A 25 6.93 9.43 29.08
C ALA A 25 7.28 9.78 27.63
N GLY A 26 8.09 10.83 27.40
CA GLY A 26 8.52 11.23 26.06
C GLY A 26 9.35 10.17 25.34
N ARG A 27 10.19 9.40 26.05
CA ARG A 27 10.93 8.27 25.46
C ARG A 27 10.00 7.14 25.04
N LEU A 28 9.02 6.78 25.88
CA LEU A 28 8.04 5.73 25.58
C LEU A 28 7.14 6.12 24.40
N ILE A 29 6.65 7.36 24.35
CA ILE A 29 5.80 7.87 23.27
C ILE A 29 6.49 7.83 21.89
N ARG A 30 7.81 8.03 21.86
CA ARG A 30 8.58 7.92 20.62
C ARG A 30 8.84 6.48 20.20
N LYS A 31 8.81 5.55 21.14
CA LYS A 31 9.13 4.13 20.95
C LYS A 31 7.90 3.27 20.69
N GLU A 32 6.78 3.58 21.33
CA GLU A 32 5.55 2.79 21.31
C GLU A 32 4.35 3.62 20.91
N MET A 33 3.33 2.99 20.35
CA MET A 33 2.06 3.63 20.02
C MET A 33 1.06 3.48 21.16
N PHE A 34 0.39 4.58 21.52
CA PHE A 34 -0.63 4.60 22.53
C PHE A 34 -1.96 5.11 21.98
N ASP A 35 -3.07 4.50 22.40
CA ASP A 35 -4.40 4.99 22.05
C ASP A 35 -4.77 6.21 22.87
N LEU A 36 -4.36 6.24 24.13
CA LEU A 36 -4.64 7.30 25.07
C LEU A 36 -3.48 7.46 26.06
N VAL A 37 -3.15 8.71 26.38
CA VAL A 37 -2.16 9.09 27.40
C VAL A 37 -2.88 9.86 28.51
N LEU A 38 -2.70 9.41 29.76
CA LEU A 38 -3.08 10.19 30.95
C LEU A 38 -1.83 10.86 31.53
N THR A 39 -1.87 12.16 31.71
CA THR A 39 -0.74 12.90 32.28
C THR A 39 -1.18 13.94 33.31
N ASP A 40 -0.42 14.07 34.39
CA ASP A 40 -0.60 15.18 35.32
C ASP A 40 -0.05 16.46 34.69
N VAL A 41 -0.72 17.57 34.89
CA VAL A 41 -0.23 18.90 34.44
C VAL A 41 1.07 19.26 35.15
N LYS A 42 1.15 19.02 36.46
CA LYS A 42 2.33 19.34 37.29
C LYS A 42 3.13 18.07 37.55
N MET A 43 4.24 17.91 36.84
CA MET A 43 5.20 16.83 37.06
C MET A 43 6.63 17.39 37.18
N PRO A 44 7.53 16.66 37.87
CA PRO A 44 8.95 17.04 37.94
C PRO A 44 9.60 17.00 36.55
N LYS A 45 10.64 17.80 36.34
CA LYS A 45 11.44 17.91 35.11
C LYS A 45 10.64 18.41 33.90
N ILE A 46 9.78 17.61 33.32
CA ILE A 46 8.96 17.93 32.14
C ILE A 46 7.49 17.87 32.55
N GLY A 47 6.78 19.00 32.46
CA GLY A 47 5.36 19.08 32.77
C GLY A 47 4.44 18.44 31.73
N GLY A 48 3.18 18.17 32.14
CA GLY A 48 2.20 17.51 31.29
C GLY A 48 1.87 18.22 29.98
N LEU A 49 1.92 19.54 29.92
CA LEU A 49 1.75 20.33 28.70
C LEU A 49 2.85 20.02 27.67
N GLN A 50 4.09 19.84 28.12
CA GLN A 50 5.18 19.47 27.22
C GLN A 50 5.05 18.01 26.76
N VAL A 51 4.56 17.11 27.63
CA VAL A 51 4.22 15.73 27.23
C VAL A 51 3.12 15.74 26.17
N LEU A 52 2.07 16.55 26.33
CA LEU A 52 1.00 16.72 25.35
C LEU A 52 1.57 17.12 23.98
N LYS A 53 2.44 18.13 23.92
CA LYS A 53 3.10 18.55 22.68
C LYS A 53 3.90 17.40 22.04
N THR A 54 4.70 16.71 22.84
CA THR A 54 5.48 15.54 22.37
C THR A 54 4.58 14.43 21.83
N VAL A 55 3.44 14.16 22.48
CA VAL A 55 2.43 13.19 21.97
C VAL A 55 1.89 13.64 20.63
N LYS A 56 1.48 14.91 20.53
CA LYS A 56 0.86 15.44 19.29
C LYS A 56 1.84 15.53 18.12
N GLU A 57 3.11 15.75 18.39
CA GLU A 57 4.19 15.70 17.39
C GLU A 57 4.47 14.27 16.92
N ALA A 58 4.52 13.30 17.86
CA ALA A 58 4.84 11.92 17.53
C ALA A 58 3.64 11.14 16.97
N SER A 59 2.44 11.38 17.48
CA SER A 59 1.20 10.69 17.09
C SER A 59 -0.01 11.61 17.29
N PRO A 60 -0.45 12.37 16.28
CA PRO A 60 -1.58 13.29 16.36
C PRO A 60 -2.89 12.64 16.81
N ASP A 61 -3.09 11.37 16.46
CA ASP A 61 -4.31 10.60 16.75
C ASP A 61 -4.35 10.02 18.17
N THR A 62 -3.25 10.10 18.92
CA THR A 62 -3.23 9.69 20.32
C THR A 62 -4.02 10.70 21.16
N LEU A 63 -5.01 10.19 21.89
CA LEU A 63 -5.81 11.02 22.79
C LEU A 63 -5.02 11.33 24.05
N VAL A 64 -5.10 12.58 24.55
CA VAL A 64 -4.42 12.99 25.79
C VAL A 64 -5.44 13.53 26.76
N LEU A 65 -5.53 12.88 27.93
CA LEU A 65 -6.36 13.31 29.07
C LEU A 65 -5.43 13.93 30.12
N MET A 66 -5.67 15.20 30.43
CA MET A 66 -4.87 15.94 31.39
C MET A 66 -5.47 15.82 32.80
N ILE A 67 -4.64 15.61 33.83
CA ILE A 67 -5.08 15.58 35.24
C ILE A 67 -4.50 16.80 35.92
N THR A 68 -5.32 17.55 36.65
CA THR A 68 -4.88 18.78 37.35
C THR A 68 -5.43 18.88 38.77
N ALA A 69 -4.64 19.43 39.66
CA ALA A 69 -5.09 19.72 41.03
C ALA A 69 -5.77 21.11 41.17
N PHE A 70 -5.55 22.00 40.18
CA PHE A 70 -6.12 23.33 40.12
C PHE A 70 -6.68 23.57 38.71
N ALA A 71 -7.99 23.68 38.60
CA ALA A 71 -8.64 24.19 37.41
C ALA A 71 -8.51 25.72 37.37
N SER A 72 -7.29 26.27 37.16
CA SER A 72 -7.26 27.62 36.64
C SER A 72 -7.81 27.53 35.20
N THR A 73 -8.83 28.31 34.91
CA THR A 73 -9.45 28.38 33.56
C THR A 73 -8.40 28.57 32.47
N GLU A 74 -7.29 29.21 32.78
CA GLU A 74 -6.19 29.49 31.84
C GLU A 74 -5.41 28.23 31.41
N THR A 75 -4.99 27.37 32.36
CA THR A 75 -4.24 26.14 32.06
C THR A 75 -5.09 25.08 31.36
N ALA A 76 -6.38 25.00 31.67
CA ALA A 76 -7.31 24.12 30.99
C ALA A 76 -7.53 24.57 29.52
N ILE A 77 -7.72 25.87 29.32
CA ILE A 77 -7.87 26.47 27.99
C ILE A 77 -6.60 26.27 27.13
N GLU A 78 -5.43 26.44 27.73
CA GLU A 78 -4.14 26.19 27.06
C GLU A 78 -4.00 24.74 26.63
N ALA A 79 -4.28 23.78 27.51
CA ALA A 79 -4.24 22.36 27.22
C ALA A 79 -5.21 21.98 26.05
N MET A 80 -6.42 22.53 26.06
CA MET A 80 -7.40 22.29 24.99
C MET A 80 -6.95 22.89 23.65
N LYS A 81 -6.33 24.08 23.65
CA LYS A 81 -5.77 24.71 22.46
C LYS A 81 -4.61 23.88 21.87
N GLU A 82 -3.79 23.27 22.72
CA GLU A 82 -2.68 22.39 22.33
C GLU A 82 -3.14 20.97 21.93
N GLY A 83 -4.46 20.71 21.94
CA GLY A 83 -5.06 19.47 21.42
C GLY A 83 -5.26 18.38 22.47
N ALA A 84 -5.37 18.70 23.75
CA ALA A 84 -5.85 17.74 24.74
C ALA A 84 -7.29 17.29 24.39
N TYR A 85 -7.61 16.05 24.66
CA TYR A 85 -8.96 15.52 24.49
C TYR A 85 -9.91 16.04 25.55
N ASP A 86 -9.46 16.02 26.82
CA ASP A 86 -10.20 16.50 27.98
C ASP A 86 -9.26 16.73 29.14
N TYR A 87 -9.80 17.28 30.24
CA TYR A 87 -9.08 17.43 31.48
C TYR A 87 -9.91 16.94 32.69
N LEU A 88 -9.24 16.48 33.73
CA LEU A 88 -9.83 15.93 34.95
C LEU A 88 -9.29 16.66 36.15
N THR A 89 -10.16 17.15 37.04
CA THR A 89 -9.75 17.87 38.27
C THR A 89 -9.65 16.95 39.49
N LYS A 90 -8.58 17.09 40.25
CA LYS A 90 -8.42 16.41 41.55
C LYS A 90 -9.18 17.15 42.63
N PRO A 91 -9.90 16.46 43.55
CA PRO A 91 -10.11 15.01 43.61
C PRO A 91 -11.16 14.55 42.58
N PHE A 92 -10.95 13.40 41.93
CA PHE A 92 -11.86 12.80 40.97
C PHE A 92 -12.34 11.43 41.43
N GLN A 93 -13.49 11.01 40.95
CA GLN A 93 -14.02 9.68 41.17
C GLN A 93 -13.49 8.69 40.11
N ILE A 94 -13.26 7.43 40.49
CA ILE A 94 -12.75 6.41 39.58
C ILE A 94 -13.69 6.19 38.39
N GLU A 95 -14.98 6.19 38.69
CA GLU A 95 -16.01 5.99 37.63
C GLU A 95 -16.02 7.11 36.60
N GLU A 96 -15.67 8.33 37.01
CA GLU A 96 -15.49 9.47 36.10
C GLU A 96 -14.33 9.23 35.11
N VAL A 97 -13.17 8.78 35.64
CA VAL A 97 -12.01 8.43 34.79
C VAL A 97 -12.34 7.33 33.79
N LYS A 98 -12.99 6.25 34.27
CA LYS A 98 -13.40 5.15 33.41
C LYS A 98 -14.36 5.60 32.31
N LEU A 99 -15.34 6.45 32.67
CA LEU A 99 -16.33 6.97 31.73
C LEU A 99 -15.66 7.82 30.64
N ILE A 100 -14.77 8.75 31.01
CA ILE A 100 -14.07 9.61 30.06
C ILE A 100 -13.20 8.78 29.14
N ILE A 101 -12.43 7.82 29.65
CA ILE A 101 -11.55 6.95 28.85
C ILE A 101 -12.39 6.12 27.87
N ARG A 102 -13.47 5.48 28.33
CA ARG A 102 -14.35 4.70 27.49
C ARG A 102 -14.94 5.54 26.37
N ASN A 103 -15.48 6.69 26.67
CA ASN A 103 -16.07 7.60 25.70
C ASN A 103 -15.02 8.11 24.68
N ALA A 104 -13.81 8.41 25.17
CA ALA A 104 -12.70 8.84 24.31
C ALA A 104 -12.31 7.76 23.30
N LEU A 105 -12.10 6.53 23.77
CA LEU A 105 -11.71 5.40 22.92
C LEU A 105 -12.84 4.95 21.99
N GLU A 106 -14.09 4.98 22.47
CA GLU A 106 -15.27 4.70 21.63
C GLU A 106 -15.44 5.74 20.52
N LYS A 107 -15.30 7.03 20.82
CA LYS A 107 -15.33 8.11 19.84
C LYS A 107 -14.22 7.96 18.80
N LYS A 108 -12.99 7.57 19.23
CA LYS A 108 -11.87 7.26 18.32
C LYS A 108 -12.23 6.09 17.42
N ARG A 109 -12.76 5.00 17.98
CA ARG A 109 -13.20 3.81 17.24
C ARG A 109 -14.31 4.13 16.24
N LEU A 110 -15.36 4.84 16.66
CA LEU A 110 -16.47 5.23 15.80
C LEU A 110 -16.02 6.17 14.66
N ARG A 111 -15.06 7.06 14.93
CA ARG A 111 -14.46 7.90 13.87
C ARG A 111 -13.71 7.04 12.86
N ALA A 112 -12.88 6.09 13.31
CA ALA A 112 -12.16 5.17 12.43
C ALA A 112 -13.13 4.29 11.63
N GLU A 113 -14.18 3.76 12.27
CA GLU A 113 -15.23 2.95 11.60
C GLU A 113 -16.04 3.78 10.60
N ASN A 114 -16.40 5.01 10.95
CA ASN A 114 -17.10 5.93 10.03
C ASN A 114 -16.20 6.32 8.83
N GLN A 115 -14.91 6.50 9.03
CA GLN A 115 -13.96 6.71 7.94
C GLN A 115 -13.84 5.46 7.05
N LEU A 116 -13.77 4.27 7.64
CA LEU A 116 -13.76 3.00 6.90
C LEU A 116 -15.07 2.78 6.12
N LEU A 117 -16.21 3.07 6.74
CA LEU A 117 -17.52 3.00 6.08
C LEU A 117 -17.64 4.05 4.97
N LYS A 118 -17.19 5.27 5.21
CA LYS A 118 -17.13 6.32 4.18
C LYS A 118 -16.18 5.94 3.04
N LYS A 119 -15.03 5.31 3.33
CA LYS A 119 -14.12 4.75 2.31
C LYS A 119 -14.78 3.62 1.52
N LYS A 120 -15.50 2.72 2.18
CA LYS A 120 -16.24 1.64 1.50
C LYS A 120 -17.41 2.16 0.64
N VAL A 121 -18.11 3.20 1.10
CA VAL A 121 -19.25 3.77 0.39
C VAL A 121 -18.84 4.77 -0.70
N ARG A 122 -17.76 5.54 -0.48
CA ARG A 122 -17.29 6.57 -1.42
C ARG A 122 -16.15 6.11 -2.33
N GLY A 123 -15.42 5.05 -1.98
CA GLY A 123 -14.26 4.59 -2.76
C GLY A 123 -13.13 5.61 -2.92
N ALA A 124 -13.22 6.77 -2.23
CA ALA A 124 -12.35 7.91 -2.49
C ALA A 124 -11.51 8.27 -1.25
N ALA A 125 -10.19 8.30 -1.42
CA ALA A 125 -9.26 8.88 -0.46
C ALA A 125 -9.40 10.41 -0.42
N THR A 126 -9.21 11.00 0.76
CA THR A 126 -9.16 12.45 0.96
C THR A 126 -7.72 12.93 1.17
N LEU A 127 -7.46 14.23 1.16
CA LEU A 127 -6.15 14.78 1.50
C LEU A 127 -5.66 14.36 2.89
N GLU A 128 -6.57 14.12 3.83
CA GLU A 128 -6.24 13.65 5.18
C GLU A 128 -5.71 12.21 5.20
N ASP A 129 -6.00 11.44 4.15
CA ASP A 129 -5.53 10.06 4.00
C ASP A 129 -4.11 9.99 3.40
N ILE A 130 -3.60 11.11 2.87
CA ILE A 130 -2.25 11.18 2.31
C ILE A 130 -1.24 11.36 3.44
N ILE A 131 -0.43 10.33 3.65
CA ILE A 131 0.59 10.33 4.69
C ILE A 131 1.88 10.91 4.15
N GLY A 132 2.34 12.02 4.76
CA GLY A 132 3.62 12.63 4.46
C GLY A 132 3.80 13.95 5.19
N ARG A 133 4.98 14.14 5.78
CA ARG A 133 5.42 15.39 6.45
C ARG A 133 6.68 15.98 5.85
N SER A 134 7.33 15.24 4.96
CA SER A 134 8.51 15.71 4.24
C SER A 134 8.20 16.97 3.43
N GLY A 135 9.17 17.84 3.27
CA GLY A 135 9.03 19.08 2.49
C GLY A 135 8.48 18.84 1.08
N PRO A 136 9.05 17.88 0.31
CA PRO A 136 8.54 17.55 -1.03
C PRO A 136 7.05 17.15 -1.01
N MET A 137 6.62 16.35 -0.03
CA MET A 137 5.25 15.88 0.06
C MET A 137 4.28 17.00 0.48
N GLN A 138 4.72 17.93 1.34
CA GLN A 138 3.96 19.12 1.71
C GLN A 138 3.71 20.02 0.50
N ASN A 139 4.71 20.21 -0.36
CA ASN A 139 4.55 20.95 -1.61
C ASN A 139 3.50 20.31 -2.52
N VAL A 140 3.54 18.98 -2.68
CA VAL A 140 2.53 18.24 -3.44
C VAL A 140 1.12 18.50 -2.86
N MET A 141 0.95 18.37 -1.54
CA MET A 141 -0.35 18.61 -0.90
C MET A 141 -0.86 20.04 -1.08
N GLN A 142 0.03 21.03 -1.07
CA GLN A 142 -0.35 22.43 -1.35
C GLN A 142 -0.84 22.62 -2.78
N VAL A 143 -0.17 21.99 -3.76
CA VAL A 143 -0.61 22.01 -5.16
C VAL A 143 -1.96 21.32 -5.30
N VAL A 144 -2.13 20.13 -4.72
CA VAL A 144 -3.39 19.37 -4.74
C VAL A 144 -4.55 20.23 -4.21
N LYS A 145 -4.37 20.91 -3.08
CA LYS A 145 -5.40 21.83 -2.53
C LYS A 145 -5.79 22.95 -3.50
N LYS A 146 -4.81 23.56 -4.15
CA LYS A 146 -5.06 24.67 -5.11
C LYS A 146 -5.79 24.18 -6.35
N VAL A 147 -5.44 22.97 -6.81
CA VAL A 147 -5.95 22.41 -8.06
C VAL A 147 -7.31 21.75 -7.89
N ALA A 148 -7.65 21.27 -6.69
CA ALA A 148 -8.92 20.60 -6.43
C ALA A 148 -10.14 21.39 -6.94
N ASP A 149 -10.20 22.69 -6.66
CA ASP A 149 -11.31 23.58 -7.06
C ASP A 149 -11.32 23.97 -8.55
N THR A 150 -10.26 23.67 -9.30
CA THR A 150 -10.18 24.01 -10.73
C THR A 150 -10.84 22.94 -11.61
N GLN A 151 -11.15 23.32 -12.84
CA GLN A 151 -11.60 22.36 -13.88
C GLN A 151 -10.46 21.92 -14.81
N SER A 152 -9.26 22.41 -14.58
CA SER A 152 -8.09 22.11 -15.40
C SER A 152 -7.72 20.63 -15.34
N ASN A 153 -7.15 20.13 -16.43
CA ASN A 153 -6.54 18.81 -16.48
C ASN A 153 -5.31 18.77 -15.56
N VAL A 154 -5.09 17.65 -14.94
CA VAL A 154 -3.95 17.41 -14.04
C VAL A 154 -3.17 16.22 -14.54
N LEU A 155 -1.85 16.39 -14.65
CA LEU A 155 -0.94 15.29 -14.99
C LEU A 155 -0.10 14.94 -13.76
N ILE A 156 -0.24 13.72 -13.25
CA ILE A 156 0.48 13.22 -12.09
C ILE A 156 1.66 12.37 -12.57
N LEU A 157 2.86 12.86 -12.31
CA LEU A 157 4.11 12.22 -12.70
C LEU A 157 4.79 11.59 -11.49
N GLY A 158 5.30 10.38 -11.62
CA GLY A 158 6.02 9.72 -10.53
C GLY A 158 6.19 8.22 -10.76
N GLU A 159 7.19 7.64 -10.11
CA GLU A 159 7.48 6.21 -10.21
C GLU A 159 6.29 5.33 -9.80
N SER A 160 6.34 4.06 -10.23
CA SER A 160 5.32 3.08 -9.81
C SER A 160 5.32 2.93 -8.28
N GLY A 161 4.12 2.85 -7.70
CA GLY A 161 3.95 2.68 -6.25
C GLY A 161 4.15 3.92 -5.38
N THR A 162 4.28 5.12 -5.96
CA THR A 162 4.41 6.39 -5.20
C THR A 162 3.10 6.89 -4.61
N GLY A 163 1.94 6.38 -5.07
CA GLY A 163 0.61 6.78 -4.61
C GLY A 163 -0.15 7.71 -5.56
N LYS A 164 0.14 7.69 -6.87
CA LYS A 164 -0.51 8.53 -7.89
C LYS A 164 -2.05 8.45 -7.84
N GLU A 165 -2.60 7.26 -7.67
CA GLU A 165 -4.04 7.05 -7.56
C GLU A 165 -4.65 7.73 -6.34
N LEU A 166 -3.98 7.66 -5.18
CA LEU A 166 -4.42 8.34 -3.95
C LEU A 166 -4.48 9.86 -4.13
N ILE A 167 -3.52 10.44 -4.84
CA ILE A 167 -3.51 11.87 -5.17
C ILE A 167 -4.67 12.22 -6.10
N ALA A 168 -4.93 11.40 -7.12
CA ALA A 168 -6.07 11.62 -8.03
C ALA A 168 -7.41 11.55 -7.30
N GLN A 169 -7.59 10.58 -6.40
CA GLN A 169 -8.77 10.46 -5.55
C GLN A 169 -8.92 11.66 -4.61
N ALA A 170 -7.83 12.14 -4.01
CA ALA A 170 -7.85 13.32 -3.14
C ALA A 170 -8.23 14.60 -3.90
N ILE A 171 -7.69 14.79 -5.11
CA ILE A 171 -8.08 15.91 -5.98
C ILE A 171 -9.57 15.88 -6.28
N HIS A 172 -10.14 14.72 -6.56
CA HIS A 172 -11.57 14.59 -6.82
C HIS A 172 -12.40 14.85 -5.55
N SER A 173 -12.02 14.24 -4.42
CA SER A 173 -12.76 14.32 -3.14
C SER A 173 -12.83 15.74 -2.57
N ASP A 174 -11.82 16.56 -2.84
CA ASP A 174 -11.77 17.96 -2.40
C ASP A 174 -12.28 18.93 -3.49
N SER A 175 -12.77 18.41 -4.63
CA SER A 175 -13.27 19.22 -5.74
C SER A 175 -14.76 19.54 -5.61
N ARG A 176 -15.25 20.46 -6.47
CA ARG A 176 -16.67 20.73 -6.64
C ARG A 176 -17.45 19.53 -7.19
N ARG A 177 -16.79 18.54 -7.75
CA ARG A 177 -17.37 17.31 -8.31
C ARG A 177 -17.28 16.11 -7.33
N LYS A 178 -16.99 16.34 -6.05
CA LYS A 178 -16.79 15.29 -5.02
C LYS A 178 -17.97 14.32 -4.85
N ASP A 179 -19.19 14.77 -5.17
CA ASP A 179 -20.41 13.95 -5.08
C ASP A 179 -20.81 13.32 -6.43
N LYS A 180 -20.01 13.54 -7.48
CA LYS A 180 -20.19 13.03 -8.84
C LYS A 180 -19.30 11.77 -9.06
N PRO A 181 -19.51 11.00 -10.16
CA PRO A 181 -18.71 9.80 -10.41
C PRO A 181 -17.21 10.09 -10.48
N PHE A 182 -16.42 9.20 -9.88
CA PHE A 182 -14.98 9.09 -10.08
C PHE A 182 -14.69 7.75 -10.75
N VAL A 183 -14.29 7.79 -12.01
CA VAL A 183 -14.07 6.60 -12.83
C VAL A 183 -12.58 6.40 -13.06
N THR A 184 -12.05 5.25 -12.70
CA THR A 184 -10.63 4.91 -12.86
C THR A 184 -10.43 3.95 -14.03
N VAL A 185 -9.40 4.20 -14.82
CA VAL A 185 -8.99 3.35 -15.95
C VAL A 185 -7.49 3.19 -15.92
N ASN A 186 -7.01 1.96 -15.90
CA ASN A 186 -5.60 1.68 -16.11
C ASN A 186 -5.38 1.36 -17.59
N CYS A 187 -4.64 2.23 -18.28
CA CYS A 187 -4.45 2.15 -19.72
C CYS A 187 -3.49 1.02 -20.17
N SER A 188 -2.65 0.51 -19.25
CA SER A 188 -1.73 -0.60 -19.54
C SER A 188 -2.34 -1.99 -19.29
N ALA A 189 -3.47 -2.07 -18.58
CA ALA A 189 -4.04 -3.33 -18.11
C ALA A 189 -4.80 -4.11 -19.21
N LEU A 190 -5.19 -3.45 -20.31
CA LEU A 190 -6.06 -4.01 -21.35
C LEU A 190 -5.41 -3.93 -22.73
N PRO A 191 -5.59 -4.95 -23.59
CA PRO A 191 -5.27 -4.85 -25.01
C PRO A 191 -6.01 -3.69 -25.70
N GLU A 192 -5.40 -3.07 -26.71
CA GLU A 192 -5.92 -1.89 -27.40
C GLU A 192 -7.41 -1.96 -27.76
N PRO A 193 -7.93 -3.03 -28.43
CA PRO A 193 -9.35 -3.09 -28.80
C PRO A 193 -10.30 -3.09 -27.58
N LEU A 194 -9.86 -3.70 -26.47
CA LEU A 194 -10.65 -3.74 -25.26
C LEU A 194 -10.61 -2.39 -24.54
N LEU A 195 -9.44 -1.77 -24.43
CA LEU A 195 -9.28 -0.45 -23.84
C LEU A 195 -10.12 0.59 -24.60
N GLU A 196 -10.12 0.53 -25.92
CA GLU A 196 -10.93 1.41 -26.77
C GLU A 196 -12.43 1.22 -26.49
N SER A 197 -12.87 -0.04 -26.44
CA SER A 197 -14.26 -0.40 -26.14
C SER A 197 -14.70 0.01 -24.73
N GLU A 198 -13.82 -0.10 -23.73
CA GLU A 198 -14.12 0.37 -22.38
C GLU A 198 -14.21 1.89 -22.32
N LEU A 199 -13.25 2.62 -22.88
CA LEU A 199 -13.22 4.09 -22.82
C LEU A 199 -14.39 4.73 -23.57
N PHE A 200 -14.64 4.32 -24.81
CA PHE A 200 -15.56 4.98 -25.73
C PHE A 200 -16.89 4.24 -25.94
N GLY A 201 -16.99 2.98 -25.46
CA GLY A 201 -18.18 2.16 -25.68
C GLY A 201 -18.30 1.64 -27.11
N HIS A 202 -19.25 0.76 -27.34
CA HIS A 202 -19.47 0.15 -28.64
C HIS A 202 -20.96 -0.05 -28.97
N MET A 203 -21.24 -0.09 -30.26
CA MET A 203 -22.56 -0.48 -30.78
C MET A 203 -22.61 -1.99 -31.01
N LYS A 204 -23.79 -2.57 -30.90
CA LYS A 204 -24.02 -3.97 -31.27
C LYS A 204 -23.54 -4.26 -32.67
N GLY A 205 -22.74 -5.32 -32.85
CA GLY A 205 -22.22 -5.76 -34.15
C GLY A 205 -20.96 -5.04 -34.62
N SER A 206 -20.35 -4.15 -33.82
CA SER A 206 -19.14 -3.41 -34.20
C SER A 206 -17.87 -4.27 -34.29
N PHE A 207 -17.83 -5.40 -33.59
CA PHE A 207 -16.76 -6.40 -33.65
C PHE A 207 -17.28 -7.77 -33.21
N THR A 208 -16.49 -8.82 -33.42
CA THR A 208 -16.83 -10.20 -33.02
C THR A 208 -16.92 -10.26 -31.47
N GLY A 209 -18.15 -10.48 -30.94
CA GLY A 209 -18.45 -10.46 -29.53
C GLY A 209 -19.27 -9.24 -29.04
N ALA A 210 -19.51 -8.23 -29.87
CA ALA A 210 -20.35 -7.08 -29.55
C ALA A 210 -21.86 -7.44 -29.67
N HIS A 211 -22.37 -8.21 -28.71
CA HIS A 211 -23.78 -8.69 -28.74
C HIS A 211 -24.79 -7.63 -28.29
N VAL A 212 -24.36 -6.62 -27.53
CA VAL A 212 -25.21 -5.54 -26.99
C VAL A 212 -24.52 -4.19 -27.16
N ASN A 213 -25.29 -3.09 -27.08
CA ASN A 213 -24.70 -1.76 -26.98
C ASN A 213 -24.13 -1.56 -25.57
N LYS A 214 -22.89 -1.07 -25.47
CA LYS A 214 -22.24 -0.77 -24.19
C LYS A 214 -21.86 0.70 -24.13
N PRO A 215 -22.27 1.48 -23.09
CA PRO A 215 -21.78 2.82 -22.90
C PRO A 215 -20.29 2.80 -22.52
N GLY A 216 -19.56 3.84 -22.94
CA GLY A 216 -18.14 4.01 -22.60
C GLY A 216 -17.95 4.64 -21.21
N LEU A 217 -16.75 4.48 -20.64
CA LEU A 217 -16.39 5.02 -19.36
C LEU A 217 -16.43 6.57 -19.33
N PHE A 218 -16.21 7.24 -20.46
CA PHE A 218 -16.43 8.68 -20.58
C PHE A 218 -17.89 9.07 -20.42
N GLU A 219 -18.83 8.22 -20.84
CA GLU A 219 -20.27 8.45 -20.62
C GLU A 219 -20.61 8.26 -19.13
N VAL A 220 -20.04 7.22 -18.49
CA VAL A 220 -20.22 6.94 -17.07
C VAL A 220 -19.66 8.07 -16.19
N ALA A 221 -18.53 8.66 -16.63
CA ALA A 221 -17.87 9.77 -15.92
C ALA A 221 -18.52 11.14 -16.17
N HIS A 222 -19.62 11.22 -16.92
CA HIS A 222 -20.28 12.49 -17.24
C HIS A 222 -20.61 13.31 -15.98
N GLU A 223 -20.33 14.61 -16.01
CA GLU A 223 -20.36 15.57 -14.89
C GLU A 223 -19.37 15.25 -13.73
N GLY A 224 -18.63 14.16 -13.80
CA GLY A 224 -17.67 13.69 -12.80
C GLY A 224 -16.23 13.90 -13.20
N THR A 225 -15.39 12.94 -12.81
CA THR A 225 -13.96 12.91 -13.06
C THR A 225 -13.56 11.55 -13.61
N ILE A 226 -12.72 11.51 -14.64
CA ILE A 226 -12.05 10.29 -15.08
C ILE A 226 -10.57 10.35 -14.73
N PHE A 227 -10.05 9.27 -14.15
CA PHE A 227 -8.65 9.09 -13.85
C PHE A 227 -8.06 8.07 -14.81
N LEU A 228 -7.10 8.51 -15.62
CA LEU A 228 -6.39 7.70 -16.60
C LEU A 228 -5.00 7.36 -16.04
N ASP A 229 -4.87 6.16 -15.46
CA ASP A 229 -3.59 5.69 -14.94
C ASP A 229 -2.75 5.08 -16.07
N GLU A 230 -1.43 5.26 -15.99
CA GLU A 230 -0.43 4.84 -16.98
C GLU A 230 -0.77 5.33 -18.41
N ILE A 231 -1.11 6.64 -18.53
CA ILE A 231 -1.50 7.25 -19.82
C ILE A 231 -0.40 7.15 -20.87
N GLY A 232 0.88 7.09 -20.47
CA GLY A 232 2.02 6.92 -21.35
C GLY A 232 2.09 5.56 -22.04
N ASP A 233 1.23 4.59 -21.67
CA ASP A 233 1.12 3.28 -22.30
C ASP A 233 0.00 3.19 -23.35
N THR A 234 -0.71 4.30 -23.58
CA THR A 234 -1.83 4.30 -24.55
C THR A 234 -1.34 4.14 -25.99
N PRO A 235 -1.96 3.26 -26.78
CA PRO A 235 -1.68 3.13 -28.22
C PRO A 235 -2.02 4.41 -29.00
N PRO A 236 -1.33 4.71 -30.13
CA PRO A 236 -1.55 5.92 -30.92
C PRO A 236 -2.98 6.14 -31.39
N GLY A 237 -3.72 5.06 -31.69
CA GLY A 237 -5.14 5.13 -32.08
C GLY A 237 -6.03 5.70 -30.99
N ILE A 238 -5.76 5.32 -29.74
CA ILE A 238 -6.48 5.79 -28.56
C ILE A 238 -6.08 7.22 -28.23
N GLN A 239 -4.79 7.58 -28.35
CA GLN A 239 -4.30 8.94 -28.12
C GLN A 239 -5.05 9.97 -28.99
N ALA A 240 -5.28 9.67 -30.27
CA ALA A 240 -6.02 10.56 -31.17
C ALA A 240 -7.49 10.76 -30.72
N LYS A 241 -8.14 9.73 -30.21
CA LYS A 241 -9.52 9.82 -29.69
C LYS A 241 -9.58 10.55 -28.36
N LEU A 242 -8.60 10.35 -27.48
CA LEU A 242 -8.46 11.11 -26.22
C LEU A 242 -8.29 12.59 -26.48
N LEU A 243 -7.44 12.97 -27.43
CA LEU A 243 -7.27 14.36 -27.83
C LEU A 243 -8.60 15.01 -28.21
N ARG A 244 -9.40 14.32 -29.02
CA ARG A 244 -10.72 14.80 -29.43
C ARG A 244 -11.66 15.02 -28.25
N VAL A 245 -11.67 14.11 -27.27
CA VAL A 245 -12.46 14.28 -26.03
C VAL A 245 -11.98 15.48 -25.24
N LEU A 246 -10.66 15.70 -25.16
CA LEU A 246 -10.07 16.82 -24.42
C LEU A 246 -10.40 18.18 -25.05
N GLU A 247 -10.47 18.25 -26.38
CA GLU A 247 -10.71 19.51 -27.12
C GLU A 247 -12.18 19.79 -27.37
N GLU A 248 -12.87 18.83 -27.99
CA GLU A 248 -14.24 18.99 -28.47
C GLU A 248 -15.28 18.62 -27.40
N LYS A 249 -14.85 17.94 -26.30
CA LYS A 249 -15.75 17.39 -25.28
C LYS A 249 -16.79 16.42 -25.85
N GLU A 250 -16.44 15.76 -26.95
CA GLU A 250 -17.31 14.78 -27.61
C GLU A 250 -16.49 13.62 -28.20
N PHE A 251 -17.14 12.49 -28.38
CA PHE A 251 -16.59 11.31 -29.03
C PHE A 251 -17.69 10.47 -29.69
N ARG A 252 -17.29 9.37 -30.36
CA ARG A 252 -18.22 8.39 -30.96
C ARG A 252 -17.95 7.01 -30.40
N ARG A 253 -19.02 6.24 -30.20
CA ARG A 253 -18.86 4.80 -29.89
C ARG A 253 -18.27 4.07 -31.08
N ILE A 254 -17.59 2.95 -30.81
CA ILE A 254 -17.07 2.06 -31.85
C ILE A 254 -18.25 1.54 -32.70
N GLY A 255 -18.14 1.68 -34.00
CA GLY A 255 -19.23 1.34 -34.96
C GLY A 255 -20.40 2.30 -34.96
N GLY A 256 -20.37 3.39 -34.19
CA GLY A 256 -21.41 4.43 -34.14
C GLY A 256 -21.04 5.67 -34.94
N THR A 257 -22.06 6.41 -35.39
CA THR A 257 -21.91 7.69 -36.14
C THR A 257 -22.30 8.89 -35.31
N GLN A 258 -23.01 8.69 -34.19
CA GLN A 258 -23.51 9.75 -33.33
C GLN A 258 -22.40 10.33 -32.46
N ASN A 259 -22.24 11.65 -32.42
CA ASN A 259 -21.40 12.35 -31.48
C ASN A 259 -22.08 12.39 -30.09
N ILE A 260 -21.34 12.00 -29.07
CA ILE A 260 -21.77 11.99 -27.67
C ILE A 260 -20.98 13.06 -26.95
N ARG A 261 -21.69 14.06 -26.42
CA ARG A 261 -21.10 15.15 -25.62
C ARG A 261 -20.96 14.75 -24.15
N VAL A 262 -19.81 15.05 -23.57
CA VAL A 262 -19.49 14.75 -22.16
C VAL A 262 -18.81 15.95 -21.50
N ASP A 263 -19.21 16.22 -20.29
CA ASP A 263 -18.49 17.15 -19.40
C ASP A 263 -17.77 16.34 -18.33
N VAL A 264 -16.48 16.07 -18.57
CA VAL A 264 -15.64 15.24 -17.70
C VAL A 264 -14.36 16.00 -17.36
N ARG A 265 -14.01 16.03 -16.06
CA ARG A 265 -12.69 16.46 -15.63
C ARG A 265 -11.69 15.30 -15.79
N ILE A 266 -10.53 15.58 -16.37
CA ILE A 266 -9.51 14.55 -16.64
C ILE A 266 -8.33 14.74 -15.68
N ILE A 267 -7.97 13.64 -15.00
CA ILE A 267 -6.74 13.50 -14.24
C ILE A 267 -5.99 12.33 -14.89
N ALA A 268 -4.78 12.57 -15.34
CA ALA A 268 -3.93 11.53 -15.94
C ALA A 268 -2.72 11.26 -15.06
N ALA A 269 -2.21 10.03 -15.07
CA ALA A 269 -1.01 9.65 -14.36
C ALA A 269 -0.10 8.78 -15.22
N THR A 270 1.20 8.89 -15.02
CA THR A 270 2.19 8.02 -15.66
C THR A 270 3.50 7.97 -14.87
N ASN A 271 4.24 6.89 -15.06
CA ASN A 271 5.62 6.72 -14.60
C ASN A 271 6.63 6.98 -15.72
N LYS A 272 6.16 7.18 -16.97
CA LYS A 272 7.01 7.43 -18.14
C LYS A 272 7.34 8.90 -18.29
N ASP A 273 8.50 9.16 -18.87
CA ASP A 273 8.90 10.47 -19.35
C ASP A 273 8.18 10.73 -20.68
N LEU A 274 7.11 11.55 -20.64
CA LEU A 274 6.30 11.85 -21.81
C LEU A 274 7.03 12.74 -22.81
N GLU A 275 7.92 13.64 -22.38
CA GLU A 275 8.71 14.49 -23.28
C GLU A 275 9.62 13.61 -24.17
N LYS A 276 10.26 12.64 -23.53
CA LYS A 276 11.04 11.63 -24.24
C LYS A 276 10.18 10.79 -25.18
N ALA A 277 9.00 10.35 -24.72
CA ALA A 277 8.06 9.57 -25.55
C ALA A 277 7.55 10.36 -26.76
N VAL A 278 7.37 11.69 -26.64
CA VAL A 278 7.06 12.60 -27.76
C VAL A 278 8.23 12.64 -28.75
N THR A 279 9.46 12.82 -28.24
CA THR A 279 10.66 12.84 -29.10
C THR A 279 10.85 11.52 -29.86
N GLU A 280 10.54 10.40 -29.23
CA GLU A 280 10.60 9.06 -29.83
C GLU A 280 9.39 8.73 -30.74
N GLY A 281 8.40 9.62 -30.82
CA GLY A 281 7.20 9.45 -31.64
C GLY A 281 6.21 8.40 -31.12
N THR A 282 6.38 7.93 -29.88
CA THR A 282 5.48 6.95 -29.23
C THR A 282 4.29 7.61 -28.53
N PHE A 283 4.40 8.92 -28.24
CA PHE A 283 3.33 9.73 -27.68
C PHE A 283 3.13 11.00 -28.53
N ARG A 284 1.88 11.40 -28.73
CA ARG A 284 1.56 12.58 -29.57
C ARG A 284 1.86 13.86 -28.80
N GLU A 285 2.51 14.81 -29.45
CA GLU A 285 2.86 16.11 -28.90
C GLU A 285 1.61 16.94 -28.54
N ASP A 286 0.59 16.93 -29.42
CA ASP A 286 -0.66 17.66 -29.22
C ASP A 286 -1.42 17.17 -27.96
N LEU A 287 -1.46 15.86 -27.75
CA LEU A 287 -2.06 15.26 -26.56
C LEU A 287 -1.26 15.60 -25.29
N TYR A 288 0.08 15.57 -25.36
CA TYR A 288 0.93 15.93 -24.25
C TYR A 288 0.62 17.34 -23.73
N TYR A 289 0.66 18.36 -24.59
CA TYR A 289 0.37 19.73 -24.17
C TYR A 289 -1.07 19.93 -23.66
N ARG A 290 -2.00 19.10 -24.09
CA ARG A 290 -3.38 19.19 -23.63
C ARG A 290 -3.60 18.52 -22.28
N LEU A 291 -2.77 17.54 -21.91
CA LEU A 291 -2.77 16.87 -20.61
C LEU A 291 -1.92 17.63 -19.59
N ASP A 292 -0.77 18.15 -20.00
CA ASP A 292 0.20 18.83 -19.13
C ASP A 292 -0.16 20.28 -18.82
N VAL A 293 -1.38 20.51 -18.34
CA VAL A 293 -1.83 21.84 -17.91
C VAL A 293 -1.34 22.16 -16.50
N ILE A 294 -1.44 21.19 -15.59
CA ILE A 294 -0.96 21.31 -14.21
C ILE A 294 -0.21 20.01 -13.86
N PRO A 295 1.13 19.99 -13.98
CA PRO A 295 1.92 18.84 -13.57
C PRO A 295 2.05 18.75 -12.04
N ILE A 296 1.94 17.53 -11.51
CA ILE A 296 2.20 17.21 -10.12
C ILE A 296 3.24 16.08 -10.07
N HIS A 297 4.45 16.41 -9.62
CA HIS A 297 5.53 15.45 -9.47
C HIS A 297 5.50 14.80 -8.09
N LEU A 298 5.22 13.50 -8.01
CA LEU A 298 5.32 12.75 -6.76
C LEU A 298 6.76 12.30 -6.52
N PRO A 299 7.34 12.66 -5.37
CA PRO A 299 8.68 12.23 -5.03
C PRO A 299 8.69 10.72 -4.77
N PRO A 300 9.73 9.99 -5.22
CA PRO A 300 9.93 8.60 -4.83
C PRO A 300 10.23 8.51 -3.33
N LEU A 301 9.98 7.33 -2.74
CA LEU A 301 10.08 7.14 -1.29
C LEU A 301 11.48 7.41 -0.73
N ARG A 302 12.53 7.15 -1.51
CA ARG A 302 13.93 7.45 -1.16
C ARG A 302 14.23 8.94 -0.98
N ASP A 303 13.43 9.84 -1.59
CA ASP A 303 13.59 11.30 -1.47
C ASP A 303 12.70 11.89 -0.35
N ARG A 304 11.94 11.02 0.35
CA ARG A 304 11.07 11.36 1.49
C ARG A 304 11.21 10.35 2.64
N VAL A 305 12.43 9.98 2.96
CA VAL A 305 12.77 8.97 3.99
C VAL A 305 12.15 9.31 5.37
N GLU A 306 11.96 10.60 5.65
CA GLU A 306 11.30 11.10 6.87
C GLU A 306 9.83 10.64 6.99
N ASP A 307 9.17 10.27 5.89
CA ASP A 307 7.79 9.80 5.88
C ASP A 307 7.69 8.29 6.18
N ILE A 308 8.79 7.53 6.06
CA ILE A 308 8.79 6.07 6.27
C ILE A 308 8.26 5.68 7.67
N PRO A 309 8.68 6.30 8.78
CA PRO A 309 8.14 5.95 10.09
C PRO A 309 6.63 6.18 10.22
N LEU A 310 6.09 7.19 9.53
CA LEU A 310 4.65 7.47 9.51
C LEU A 310 3.88 6.43 8.70
N LEU A 311 4.41 6.08 7.53
CA LEU A 311 3.86 5.03 6.67
C LEU A 311 3.88 3.67 7.37
N VAL A 312 4.99 3.31 8.02
CA VAL A 312 5.10 2.08 8.81
C VAL A 312 4.04 2.01 9.90
N ARG A 313 3.85 3.09 10.67
CA ARG A 313 2.81 3.15 11.72
C ARG A 313 1.40 2.96 11.15
N HIS A 314 1.13 3.61 10.03
CA HIS A 314 -0.16 3.50 9.36
C HIS A 314 -0.44 2.07 8.89
N PHE A 315 0.50 1.46 8.17
CA PHE A 315 0.37 0.10 7.68
C PHE A 315 0.25 -0.92 8.82
N LEU A 316 1.05 -0.78 9.87
CA LEU A 316 0.92 -1.64 11.06
C LEU A 316 -0.47 -1.56 11.69
N THR A 317 -1.08 -0.38 11.73
CA THR A 317 -2.44 -0.23 12.25
C THR A 317 -3.46 -1.01 11.41
N ILE A 318 -3.35 -0.92 10.08
CA ILE A 318 -4.23 -1.62 9.15
C ILE A 318 -4.00 -3.14 9.23
N MET A 319 -2.75 -3.58 9.19
CA MET A 319 -2.37 -4.99 9.16
C MET A 319 -2.68 -5.70 10.47
N ASN A 320 -2.50 -5.04 11.61
CA ASN A 320 -2.90 -5.58 12.90
C ASN A 320 -4.40 -5.91 12.94
N GLN A 321 -5.23 -5.05 12.36
CA GLN A 321 -6.68 -5.29 12.27
C GLN A 321 -7.00 -6.41 11.28
N GLY A 322 -6.36 -6.42 10.10
CA GLY A 322 -6.62 -7.39 9.04
C GLY A 322 -6.13 -8.81 9.38
N LEU A 323 -4.96 -8.93 10.00
CA LEU A 323 -4.31 -10.22 10.33
C LEU A 323 -4.56 -10.66 11.77
N ASN A 324 -5.38 -9.93 12.54
CA ASN A 324 -5.62 -10.17 13.97
C ASN A 324 -4.33 -10.28 14.80
N LYS A 325 -3.32 -9.48 14.45
CA LYS A 325 -2.03 -9.38 15.13
C LYS A 325 -2.04 -8.22 16.12
N LYS A 326 -1.08 -8.22 17.05
CA LYS A 326 -0.95 -7.18 18.09
C LYS A 326 0.46 -6.60 18.13
N ILE A 327 1.02 -6.33 16.97
CA ILE A 327 2.36 -5.74 16.87
C ILE A 327 2.29 -4.28 17.31
N ARG A 328 3.09 -3.92 18.31
CA ARG A 328 3.09 -2.59 18.95
C ARG A 328 4.33 -1.78 18.61
N THR A 329 5.46 -2.45 18.45
CA THR A 329 6.75 -1.80 18.43
C THR A 329 7.58 -2.28 17.23
N VAL A 330 8.31 -1.36 16.64
CA VAL A 330 9.40 -1.61 15.68
C VAL A 330 10.68 -1.14 16.33
N THR A 331 11.69 -1.99 16.44
CA THR A 331 12.95 -1.60 17.07
C THR A 331 13.64 -0.47 16.29
N PRO A 332 14.43 0.38 16.95
CA PRO A 332 15.16 1.46 16.25
C PRO A 332 16.07 0.95 15.15
N GLU A 333 16.65 -0.23 15.32
CA GLU A 333 17.53 -0.90 14.33
C GLU A 333 16.72 -1.34 13.11
N ALA A 334 15.54 -1.94 13.32
CA ALA A 334 14.61 -2.32 12.25
C ALA A 334 14.12 -1.08 11.48
N MET A 335 13.77 0.00 12.19
CA MET A 335 13.35 1.25 11.56
C MET A 335 14.48 1.87 10.72
N LYS A 336 15.72 1.86 11.20
CA LYS A 336 16.88 2.33 10.44
C LYS A 336 17.10 1.50 9.17
N ALA A 337 16.92 0.18 9.24
CA ALA A 337 17.02 -0.70 8.07
C ALA A 337 15.94 -0.36 7.02
N LEU A 338 14.69 -0.12 7.46
CA LEU A 338 13.62 0.32 6.58
C LEU A 338 13.90 1.68 5.93
N GLN A 339 14.48 2.63 6.68
CA GLN A 339 14.83 3.95 6.17
C GLN A 339 16.03 3.94 5.20
N ALA A 340 16.95 2.98 5.38
CA ALA A 340 18.15 2.87 4.54
C ALA A 340 17.89 2.13 3.21
N HIS A 341 16.76 1.42 3.09
CA HIS A 341 16.43 0.67 1.87
C HIS A 341 16.02 1.61 0.73
N PRO A 342 16.43 1.35 -0.53
CA PRO A 342 16.21 2.26 -1.67
C PRO A 342 14.77 2.30 -2.20
N TRP A 343 13.91 1.37 -1.82
CA TRP A 343 12.49 1.28 -2.17
C TRP A 343 12.19 1.55 -3.65
N ARG A 344 12.71 0.73 -4.55
CA ARG A 344 12.49 0.88 -6.00
C ARG A 344 11.00 0.79 -6.39
N GLY A 345 10.22 -0.01 -5.66
CA GLY A 345 8.76 -0.11 -5.79
C GLY A 345 8.00 0.85 -4.86
N ASN A 346 8.70 1.81 -4.23
CA ASN A 346 8.15 2.89 -3.42
C ASN A 346 7.25 2.40 -2.27
N VAL A 347 6.10 3.07 -2.06
CA VAL A 347 5.17 2.77 -0.95
C VAL A 347 4.55 1.38 -1.10
N ARG A 348 4.28 0.94 -2.34
CA ARG A 348 3.75 -0.42 -2.60
C ARG A 348 4.73 -1.51 -2.18
N GLU A 349 6.02 -1.33 -2.41
CA GLU A 349 7.05 -2.26 -1.95
C GLU A 349 7.16 -2.26 -0.42
N LEU A 350 7.14 -1.08 0.21
CA LEU A 350 7.15 -0.95 1.67
C LEU A 350 5.93 -1.67 2.29
N GLU A 351 4.74 -1.47 1.75
CA GLU A 351 3.52 -2.13 2.19
C GLU A 351 3.64 -3.66 2.11
N ASN A 352 4.06 -4.19 0.96
CA ASN A 352 4.24 -5.64 0.76
C ASN A 352 5.31 -6.25 1.68
N VAL A 353 6.39 -5.52 1.96
CA VAL A 353 7.43 -5.95 2.91
C VAL A 353 6.87 -6.00 4.33
N LEU A 354 6.17 -4.94 4.74
CA LEU A 354 5.56 -4.88 6.07
C LEU A 354 4.49 -5.96 6.28
N GLU A 355 3.68 -6.25 5.27
CA GLU A 355 2.68 -7.32 5.33
C GLU A 355 3.36 -8.67 5.62
N ARG A 356 4.45 -8.97 4.92
CA ARG A 356 5.23 -10.20 5.17
C ARG A 356 5.84 -10.21 6.57
N VAL A 357 6.46 -9.11 6.98
CA VAL A 357 7.04 -8.99 8.33
C VAL A 357 5.98 -9.22 9.39
N VAL A 358 4.83 -8.54 9.29
CA VAL A 358 3.71 -8.69 10.25
C VAL A 358 3.17 -10.12 10.25
N ALA A 359 3.02 -10.74 9.10
CA ALA A 359 2.53 -12.13 9.00
C ALA A 359 3.48 -13.12 9.68
N LEU A 360 4.80 -12.96 9.51
CA LEU A 360 5.82 -13.89 10.00
C LEU A 360 6.23 -13.64 11.45
N THR A 361 6.14 -12.40 11.95
CA THR A 361 6.50 -12.07 13.34
C THR A 361 5.59 -12.80 14.34
N ALA A 362 6.19 -13.54 15.25
CA ALA A 362 5.47 -14.30 16.29
C ALA A 362 5.11 -13.45 17.52
N GLY A 363 5.87 -12.40 17.81
CA GLY A 363 5.72 -11.51 18.97
C GLY A 363 4.89 -10.25 18.69
N ASP A 364 5.01 -9.28 19.60
CA ASP A 364 4.41 -7.95 19.50
C ASP A 364 5.40 -6.86 19.07
N THR A 365 6.63 -7.25 18.74
CA THR A 365 7.74 -6.36 18.38
C THR A 365 8.39 -6.86 17.08
N ILE A 366 8.59 -5.95 16.13
CA ILE A 366 9.35 -6.21 14.90
C ILE A 366 10.82 -5.90 15.17
N GLU A 367 11.67 -6.90 14.99
CA GLU A 367 13.11 -6.80 15.16
C GLU A 367 13.84 -6.65 13.81
N LEU A 368 15.14 -6.31 13.88
CA LEU A 368 15.97 -6.15 12.69
C LEU A 368 16.00 -7.42 11.81
N ASN A 369 16.04 -8.61 12.45
CA ASN A 369 16.09 -9.88 11.72
C ASN A 369 14.83 -10.12 10.89
N ASP A 370 13.63 -9.82 11.46
CA ASP A 370 12.35 -9.95 10.76
C ASP A 370 12.33 -9.10 9.48
N VAL A 371 12.85 -7.87 9.58
CA VAL A 371 12.94 -6.94 8.45
C VAL A 371 14.00 -7.40 7.45
N ALA A 372 15.19 -7.81 7.93
CA ALA A 372 16.31 -8.22 7.07
C ALA A 372 15.96 -9.44 6.21
N GLU A 373 15.28 -10.43 6.78
CA GLU A 373 14.78 -11.59 6.02
C GLU A 373 13.80 -11.21 4.92
N CYS A 374 12.92 -10.25 5.19
CA CYS A 374 11.92 -9.80 4.24
C CYS A 374 12.46 -8.82 3.18
N LEU A 375 13.53 -8.06 3.50
CA LEU A 375 14.23 -7.19 2.56
C LEU A 375 15.17 -7.96 1.62
N GLN A 376 15.75 -9.06 2.09
CA GLN A 376 16.46 -9.97 1.22
C GLN A 376 15.42 -10.63 0.31
N LYS A 377 15.36 -10.21 -0.95
CA LYS A 377 14.63 -11.00 -1.96
C LYS A 377 15.18 -12.41 -1.86
N PRO A 378 14.32 -13.46 -1.74
CA PRO A 378 14.82 -14.82 -1.86
C PRO A 378 15.59 -14.87 -3.17
N ALA A 379 16.85 -15.30 -3.10
CA ALA A 379 17.74 -15.41 -4.26
C ALA A 379 17.15 -16.28 -5.40
N ALA A 380 16.03 -16.95 -5.12
CA ALA A 380 15.27 -17.81 -6.04
C ALA A 380 14.33 -17.09 -7.02
N LEU A 381 14.15 -15.75 -6.91
CA LEU A 381 13.40 -14.95 -7.89
C LEU A 381 14.25 -13.73 -8.27
N ARG A 382 15.47 -13.94 -8.74
CA ARG A 382 15.94 -13.15 -9.87
C ARG A 382 14.94 -13.50 -10.99
N GLU A 383 13.98 -12.60 -11.23
CA GLU A 383 13.29 -12.57 -12.50
C GLU A 383 14.39 -12.54 -13.56
N VAL A 384 14.67 -13.67 -14.14
CA VAL A 384 15.28 -13.73 -15.45
C VAL A 384 14.17 -13.15 -16.33
N SER A 385 14.15 -11.82 -16.44
CA SER A 385 13.33 -11.17 -17.44
C SER A 385 13.83 -11.73 -18.78
N PRO A 386 12.98 -12.39 -19.58
CA PRO A 386 13.45 -13.05 -20.81
C PRO A 386 14.01 -12.08 -21.84
N ALA A 387 14.17 -10.80 -21.52
CA ALA A 387 14.38 -9.73 -22.49
C ALA A 387 15.74 -9.01 -22.43
N SER A 388 16.67 -9.33 -21.52
CA SER A 388 17.98 -8.68 -21.56
C SER A 388 19.10 -9.64 -21.18
N LEU A 389 19.94 -10.00 -22.16
CA LEU A 389 21.23 -10.63 -21.89
C LEU A 389 22.13 -9.60 -21.17
N PRO A 390 22.77 -9.97 -20.03
CA PRO A 390 23.78 -9.11 -19.44
C PRO A 390 24.92 -8.85 -20.42
N PRO A 391 25.55 -7.66 -20.37
CA PRO A 391 26.67 -7.32 -21.26
C PRO A 391 27.85 -8.29 -21.18
N GLU A 392 28.00 -8.98 -20.07
CA GLU A 392 29.07 -9.96 -19.78
C GLU A 392 28.73 -11.39 -20.23
N GLY A 393 27.53 -11.61 -20.80
CA GLY A 393 27.04 -12.94 -21.17
C GLY A 393 26.35 -13.65 -20.01
N LEU A 394 25.71 -14.79 -20.31
CA LEU A 394 25.01 -15.63 -19.35
C LEU A 394 25.42 -17.09 -19.59
N ASP A 395 25.83 -17.79 -18.54
CA ASP A 395 25.94 -19.24 -18.59
C ASP A 395 24.55 -19.86 -18.50
N LEU A 396 24.01 -20.19 -19.67
CA LEU A 396 22.65 -20.71 -19.81
C LEU A 396 22.48 -22.07 -19.09
N ASP A 397 23.49 -22.92 -19.14
CA ASP A 397 23.43 -24.24 -18.51
C ASP A 397 23.35 -24.15 -16.98
N THR A 398 24.08 -23.22 -16.38
CA THR A 398 24.02 -22.97 -14.94
C THR A 398 22.63 -22.44 -14.55
N VAL A 399 22.08 -21.47 -15.27
CA VAL A 399 20.77 -20.89 -14.97
C VAL A 399 19.61 -21.89 -15.10
N ILE A 400 19.63 -22.68 -16.21
CA ILE A 400 18.63 -23.72 -16.41
C ILE A 400 18.77 -24.81 -15.35
N GLY A 401 20.01 -25.19 -15.00
CA GLY A 401 20.30 -26.19 -13.98
C GLY A 401 19.75 -25.79 -12.61
N ASP A 402 19.96 -24.56 -12.19
CA ASP A 402 19.45 -24.04 -10.89
C ASP A 402 17.91 -23.96 -10.87
N LEU A 403 17.31 -23.57 -11.98
CA LEU A 403 15.85 -23.53 -12.12
C LEU A 403 15.26 -24.95 -12.06
N GLU A 404 15.87 -25.90 -12.77
CA GLU A 404 15.48 -27.30 -12.80
C GLU A 404 15.57 -27.92 -11.40
N LYS A 405 16.69 -27.71 -10.70
CA LYS A 405 16.91 -28.17 -9.32
C LYS A 405 15.86 -27.62 -8.35
N THR A 406 15.50 -26.34 -8.48
CA THR A 406 14.49 -25.68 -7.64
C THR A 406 13.11 -26.32 -7.82
N PHE A 407 12.68 -26.59 -9.07
CA PHE A 407 11.41 -27.23 -9.31
C PHE A 407 11.37 -28.69 -8.86
N LEU A 408 12.45 -29.43 -9.02
CA LEU A 408 12.55 -30.82 -8.54
C LEU A 408 12.41 -30.89 -7.01
N LEU A 409 13.10 -30.02 -6.26
CA LEU A 409 13.02 -29.96 -4.80
C LEU A 409 11.61 -29.57 -4.34
N LYS A 410 11.01 -28.54 -4.91
CA LYS A 410 9.64 -28.11 -4.56
C LYS A 410 8.60 -29.20 -4.85
N ALA A 411 8.76 -29.94 -5.95
CA ALA A 411 7.86 -31.05 -6.26
C ALA A 411 7.99 -32.21 -5.24
N LEU A 412 9.22 -32.55 -4.84
CA LEU A 412 9.47 -33.57 -3.83
C LEU A 412 8.94 -33.16 -2.44
N GLU A 413 9.17 -31.92 -2.01
CA GLU A 413 8.64 -31.38 -0.75
C GLU A 413 7.10 -31.43 -0.72
N ARG A 414 6.45 -31.02 -1.82
CA ARG A 414 5.00 -30.97 -1.93
C ARG A 414 4.35 -32.36 -1.96
N THR A 415 5.09 -33.37 -2.37
CA THR A 415 4.64 -34.78 -2.43
C THR A 415 5.23 -35.64 -1.32
N ASN A 416 5.76 -35.05 -0.24
CA ASN A 416 6.40 -35.75 0.86
C ASN A 416 7.48 -36.75 0.40
N TRP A 417 8.27 -36.37 -0.60
CA TRP A 417 9.33 -37.16 -1.19
C TRP A 417 8.88 -38.43 -1.95
N VAL A 418 7.61 -38.51 -2.33
CA VAL A 418 7.12 -39.59 -3.20
C VAL A 418 7.49 -39.27 -4.63
N LYS A 419 8.52 -39.95 -5.16
CA LYS A 419 9.10 -39.69 -6.50
C LYS A 419 8.09 -39.79 -7.64
N ARG A 420 7.13 -40.73 -7.57
CA ARG A 420 6.10 -40.96 -8.58
C ARG A 420 5.14 -39.77 -8.69
N ASP A 421 4.72 -39.23 -7.56
CA ASP A 421 3.79 -38.11 -7.53
C ASP A 421 4.49 -36.77 -7.86
N ALA A 422 5.78 -36.63 -7.47
CA ALA A 422 6.60 -35.49 -7.88
C ALA A 422 6.84 -35.45 -9.39
N ALA A 423 7.10 -36.61 -10.02
CA ALA A 423 7.23 -36.72 -11.46
C ALA A 423 5.95 -36.34 -12.19
N LYS A 424 4.78 -36.81 -11.69
CA LYS A 424 3.46 -36.43 -12.24
C LYS A 424 3.20 -34.93 -12.10
N LEU A 425 3.55 -34.33 -10.96
CA LEU A 425 3.37 -32.90 -10.71
C LEU A 425 4.15 -32.04 -11.71
N LEU A 426 5.33 -32.52 -12.13
CA LEU A 426 6.18 -31.85 -13.13
C LEU A 426 5.92 -32.31 -14.57
N GLN A 427 4.93 -33.18 -14.79
CA GLN A 427 4.60 -33.77 -16.10
C GLN A 427 5.81 -34.48 -16.74
N LEU A 428 6.65 -35.11 -15.92
CA LEU A 428 7.81 -35.87 -16.36
C LEU A 428 7.54 -37.37 -16.25
N ASN A 429 8.11 -38.15 -17.19
CA ASN A 429 8.15 -39.60 -17.01
C ASN A 429 9.21 -39.96 -15.93
N MET A 430 9.03 -41.12 -15.27
CA MET A 430 9.88 -41.56 -14.15
C MET A 430 11.34 -41.67 -14.53
N ARG A 431 11.68 -42.09 -15.75
CA ARG A 431 13.06 -42.22 -16.23
C ARG A 431 13.72 -40.84 -16.34
N SER A 432 13.04 -39.87 -16.92
CA SER A 432 13.51 -38.48 -17.02
C SER A 432 13.64 -37.82 -15.65
N PHE A 433 12.69 -38.09 -14.74
CA PHE A 433 12.72 -37.54 -13.38
C PHE A 433 13.91 -38.10 -12.55
N ARG A 434 14.15 -39.42 -12.60
CA ARG A 434 15.27 -40.05 -11.94
C ARG A 434 16.64 -39.53 -12.45
N TYR A 435 16.80 -39.43 -13.77
CA TYR A 435 17.98 -38.85 -14.39
C TYR A 435 18.26 -37.42 -13.90
N ARG A 436 17.23 -36.57 -13.79
CA ARG A 436 17.39 -35.20 -13.32
C ARG A 436 17.74 -35.12 -11.85
N LEU A 437 17.18 -35.98 -11.01
CA LEU A 437 17.56 -36.08 -9.60
C LEU A 437 19.06 -36.48 -9.43
N GLU A 438 19.53 -37.43 -10.21
CA GLU A 438 20.95 -37.85 -10.21
C GLU A 438 21.86 -36.73 -10.71
N LYS A 439 21.50 -36.08 -11.81
CA LYS A 439 22.23 -34.94 -12.39
C LYS A 439 22.44 -33.82 -11.37
N HIS A 440 21.43 -33.52 -10.53
CA HIS A 440 21.48 -32.46 -9.54
C HIS A 440 21.89 -32.94 -8.13
N GLY A 441 22.24 -34.22 -7.96
CA GLY A 441 22.66 -34.79 -6.67
C GLY A 441 21.58 -34.75 -5.56
N ILE A 442 20.30 -34.73 -5.94
CA ILE A 442 19.19 -34.63 -4.99
C ILE A 442 18.89 -36.02 -4.42
N ARG A 443 19.18 -36.21 -3.13
CA ARG A 443 18.88 -37.42 -2.37
C ARG A 443 18.16 -37.07 -1.07
N LYS A 444 17.20 -37.91 -0.64
CA LYS A 444 16.54 -37.73 0.67
C LYS A 444 17.60 -37.97 1.75
N HIS A 445 17.73 -37.07 2.71
CA HIS A 445 18.59 -37.29 3.87
C HIS A 445 18.01 -38.47 4.66
N ARG A 446 18.72 -39.60 4.71
CA ARG A 446 18.33 -40.77 5.49
C ARG A 446 18.84 -40.62 6.91
N GLU A 447 17.94 -40.77 7.88
CA GLU A 447 18.40 -41.10 9.24
C GLU A 447 18.96 -42.53 9.29
N PRO A 448 20.06 -42.79 10.02
CA PRO A 448 20.63 -44.10 10.12
C PRO A 448 19.65 -45.06 10.83
N GLY A 449 19.09 -46.03 10.10
CA GLY A 449 18.20 -47.05 10.67
C GLY A 449 16.84 -47.25 10.01
N ALA A 450 16.49 -46.52 8.96
CA ALA A 450 15.20 -46.68 8.28
C ALA A 450 15.20 -47.82 7.24
N PRO A 451 14.08 -48.61 7.11
CA PRO A 451 13.97 -49.68 6.14
C PRO A 451 14.02 -49.19 4.69
N PRO A 452 14.36 -50.04 3.69
CA PRO A 452 14.39 -49.65 2.29
C PRO A 452 13.01 -49.23 1.80
N ASP A 453 12.95 -48.12 1.01
CA ASP A 453 11.73 -47.66 0.37
C ASP A 453 11.28 -48.69 -0.68
N ASP A 454 10.03 -49.18 -0.63
CA ASP A 454 9.42 -50.14 -1.55
C ASP A 454 9.31 -49.69 -3.03
N ASP A 455 9.83 -48.50 -3.36
CA ASP A 455 9.71 -47.87 -4.69
C ASP A 455 10.91 -48.22 -5.62
N ASP A 456 11.90 -48.98 -5.16
CA ASP A 456 13.07 -49.37 -5.94
C ASP A 456 12.98 -50.78 -6.58
N THR A 457 11.89 -51.51 -6.37
CA THR A 457 11.70 -52.89 -6.85
C THR A 457 10.48 -53.09 -7.76
N GLU A 458 10.33 -52.31 -8.80
CA GLU A 458 9.48 -52.73 -9.95
C GLU A 458 10.31 -52.68 -11.22
N SER A 459 10.61 -53.88 -11.70
CA SER A 459 11.25 -54.22 -12.96
C SER A 459 10.54 -53.60 -14.17
N ASP A 460 11.34 -53.04 -15.01
CA ASP A 460 11.08 -52.56 -16.37
C ASP A 460 10.75 -53.76 -17.25
N ASP A 461 9.46 -54.08 -17.44
CA ASP A 461 9.04 -54.99 -18.50
C ASP A 461 7.57 -54.64 -18.94
N GLY A 462 7.49 -53.95 -20.04
CA GLY A 462 6.26 -53.77 -20.84
C GLY A 462 6.57 -53.23 -22.22
N PRO A 463 6.09 -53.89 -23.31
CA PRO A 463 6.66 -53.81 -24.64
C PRO A 463 6.26 -52.54 -25.40
N ASP A 464 7.24 -52.00 -26.12
CA ASP A 464 7.10 -51.11 -27.25
C ASP A 464 6.24 -51.80 -28.35
N THR A 465 5.16 -51.17 -28.79
CA THR A 465 4.59 -51.35 -30.14
C THR A 465 3.80 -50.13 -30.53
N PRO A 466 3.62 -49.82 -31.86
CA PRO A 466 4.44 -48.87 -32.62
C PRO A 466 3.78 -47.50 -32.78
#